data_0ed9fe07dc3d5476fd0a233911a6fba3
#
_entry.id   0ed9fe07dc3d5476fd0a233911a6fba3
#
_cell.length_a   1.000
_cell.length_b   1.000
_cell.length_c   1.000
_cell.angle_alpha   90.00
_cell.angle_beta   90.00
_cell.angle_gamma   90.00
#
_symmetry.space_group_name_H-M   'P 1'
#
loop_
_entity.id
_entity.type
_entity.pdbx_description
1 polymer ?
#
loop_
_entity_poly.entity_id
_entity_poly.type
_entity_poly.pdbx_seq_one_letter_code
_entity_poly.pdbx_strand_id
1 'polypeptide(L)'
;MIPIMTDSIKYILEESKAPKSWYNINSDLPSPPPPPLHPGTKQPAGPDDFAPLFPMGLIMQEVSTEREIEIPEPVREIYKQWRPSPLFRARRLEKYLDTPAKIYYKYEGVSPSGSHKPNTAVAQAFYNKEEGTKKITTETGAGQWGTSLAFACKLFGIELDVYMAVSYTHLTLPTILLV
;
A
#
# COMPACT_ATOMS: atom_id res chain seq x y z
N MET A 1 -12.41 5.13 43.37
CA MET A 1 -12.49 6.10 42.26
C MET A 1 -11.41 5.71 41.26
N ILE A 2 -11.79 5.18 40.09
CA ILE A 2 -10.83 4.84 39.03
C ILE A 2 -10.37 6.20 38.44
N PRO A 3 -9.06 6.50 38.42
CA PRO A 3 -8.59 7.75 37.83
C PRO A 3 -9.02 7.77 36.34
N ILE A 4 -9.78 8.79 35.96
CA ILE A 4 -10.10 9.05 34.58
C ILE A 4 -8.78 9.34 33.89
N MET A 5 -8.26 8.33 33.12
CA MET A 5 -7.06 8.52 32.34
C MET A 5 -7.40 9.46 31.19
N THR A 6 -6.90 10.69 31.26
CA THR A 6 -7.18 11.78 30.34
C THR A 6 -6.54 11.62 28.96
N ASP A 7 -5.71 10.60 28.75
CA ASP A 7 -5.04 10.35 27.48
C ASP A 7 -5.93 9.54 26.52
N SER A 8 -6.15 10.07 25.35
CA SER A 8 -6.85 9.38 24.27
C SER A 8 -6.16 8.08 23.87
N ILE A 9 -6.94 7.05 23.51
CA ILE A 9 -6.42 5.79 22.95
C ILE A 9 -6.49 5.80 21.42
N LYS A 10 -7.47 6.51 20.86
CA LYS A 10 -7.73 6.58 19.43
C LYS A 10 -7.57 8.00 18.96
N TYR A 11 -6.80 8.16 17.89
CA TYR A 11 -6.54 9.44 17.23
C TYR A 11 -6.94 9.34 15.77
N ILE A 12 -7.71 10.30 15.28
CA ILE A 12 -8.09 10.45 13.87
C ILE A 12 -7.77 11.88 13.47
N LEU A 13 -7.06 12.04 12.37
CA LEU A 13 -6.84 13.35 11.77
C LEU A 13 -8.10 13.81 11.03
N GLU A 14 -8.29 15.12 10.95
CA GLU A 14 -9.26 15.72 10.06
C GLU A 14 -8.90 15.44 8.59
N GLU A 15 -9.87 15.34 7.70
CA GLU A 15 -9.64 15.11 6.26
C GLU A 15 -8.73 16.18 5.65
N SER A 16 -8.84 17.42 6.09
CA SER A 16 -8.00 18.54 5.66
C SER A 16 -6.50 18.33 5.94
N LYS A 17 -6.16 17.41 6.85
CA LYS A 17 -4.79 17.02 7.21
C LYS A 17 -4.29 15.81 6.41
N ALA A 18 -5.11 15.23 5.54
CA ALA A 18 -4.66 14.14 4.68
C ALA A 18 -3.52 14.60 3.77
N PRO A 19 -2.47 13.79 3.57
CA PRO A 19 -1.34 14.15 2.72
C PRO A 19 -1.78 14.40 1.27
N LYS A 20 -1.16 15.41 0.64
CA LYS A 20 -1.35 15.73 -0.78
C LYS A 20 -0.20 15.20 -1.65
N SER A 21 0.86 14.72 -1.02
CA SER A 21 2.04 14.16 -1.67
C SER A 21 2.46 12.86 -1.00
N TRP A 22 3.13 12.01 -1.75
CA TRP A 22 3.91 10.89 -1.22
C TRP A 22 5.31 11.40 -0.89
N TYR A 23 5.82 10.98 0.25
CA TYR A 23 7.19 11.24 0.64
C TYR A 23 8.13 10.22 -0.01
N ASN A 24 9.12 10.72 -0.75
CA ASN A 24 10.14 9.90 -1.37
C ASN A 24 11.40 9.87 -0.50
N ILE A 25 11.61 8.75 0.18
CA ILE A 25 12.75 8.58 1.07
C ILE A 25 14.11 8.63 0.35
N ASN A 26 14.14 8.36 -0.97
CA ASN A 26 15.38 8.35 -1.75
C ASN A 26 16.10 9.71 -1.70
N SER A 27 15.34 10.81 -1.58
CA SER A 27 15.90 12.15 -1.47
C SER A 27 16.70 12.38 -0.18
N ASP A 28 16.45 11.61 0.87
CA ASP A 28 17.06 11.76 2.19
C ASP A 28 18.06 10.64 2.52
N LEU A 29 18.25 9.68 1.62
CA LEU A 29 19.26 8.65 1.80
C LEU A 29 20.67 9.22 1.62
N PRO A 30 21.64 8.82 2.46
CA PRO A 30 23.03 9.27 2.34
C PRO A 30 23.70 8.82 1.02
N SER A 31 23.18 7.77 0.40
CA SER A 31 23.53 7.29 -0.93
C SER A 31 22.30 6.67 -1.59
N PRO A 32 22.15 6.81 -2.92
CA PRO A 32 21.05 6.17 -3.63
C PRO A 32 21.12 4.64 -3.46
N PRO A 33 19.97 3.94 -3.39
CA PRO A 33 19.97 2.48 -3.39
C PRO A 33 20.57 1.94 -4.70
N PRO A 34 21.19 0.75 -4.67
CA PRO A 34 21.68 0.14 -5.91
C PRO A 34 20.49 -0.13 -6.86
N PRO A 35 20.68 0.07 -8.18
CA PRO A 35 19.64 -0.24 -9.14
C PRO A 35 19.34 -1.74 -9.17
N PRO A 36 18.09 -2.14 -9.47
CA PRO A 36 17.75 -3.53 -9.70
C PRO A 36 18.55 -4.08 -10.90
N LEU A 37 18.83 -5.37 -10.88
CA LEU A 37 19.58 -6.01 -11.96
C LEU A 37 18.63 -6.71 -12.93
N HIS A 38 18.87 -6.52 -14.22
CA HIS A 38 18.15 -7.26 -15.26
C HIS A 38 18.41 -8.76 -15.12
N PRO A 39 17.37 -9.63 -15.07
CA PRO A 39 17.51 -11.04 -14.72
C PRO A 39 18.39 -11.83 -15.72
N GLY A 40 18.40 -11.48 -16.99
CA GLY A 40 19.19 -12.13 -18.04
C GLY A 40 20.63 -11.64 -18.10
N THR A 41 20.83 -10.31 -18.16
CA THR A 41 22.16 -9.72 -18.38
C THR A 41 22.96 -9.51 -17.09
N LYS A 42 22.29 -9.48 -15.94
CA LYS A 42 22.86 -9.13 -14.63
C LYS A 42 23.46 -7.72 -14.56
N GLN A 43 23.14 -6.87 -15.54
CA GLN A 43 23.49 -5.46 -15.54
C GLN A 43 22.40 -4.62 -14.88
N PRO A 44 22.70 -3.39 -14.41
CA PRO A 44 21.68 -2.47 -13.92
C PRO A 44 20.53 -2.31 -14.92
N ALA A 45 19.30 -2.51 -14.45
CA ALA A 45 18.09 -2.34 -15.25
C ALA A 45 17.68 -0.87 -15.27
N GLY A 46 17.28 -0.40 -16.44
CA GLY A 46 16.78 0.96 -16.65
C GLY A 46 15.25 1.01 -16.86
N PRO A 47 14.69 2.22 -17.06
CA PRO A 47 13.24 2.38 -17.27
C PRO A 47 12.67 1.54 -18.41
N ASP A 48 13.41 1.37 -19.50
CA ASP A 48 12.99 0.60 -20.67
C ASP A 48 12.82 -0.90 -20.38
N ASP A 49 13.58 -1.44 -19.40
CA ASP A 49 13.46 -2.83 -18.97
C ASP A 49 12.16 -3.08 -18.21
N PHE A 50 11.59 -2.05 -17.60
CA PHE A 50 10.35 -2.11 -16.80
C PHE A 50 9.10 -1.69 -17.60
N ALA A 51 9.26 -0.93 -18.67
CA ALA A 51 8.16 -0.41 -19.48
C ALA A 51 7.16 -1.49 -19.98
N PRO A 52 7.59 -2.73 -20.31
CA PRO A 52 6.64 -3.79 -20.66
C PRO A 52 5.75 -4.26 -19.53
N LEU A 53 6.13 -3.99 -18.25
CA LEU A 53 5.46 -4.50 -17.05
C LEU A 53 4.69 -3.44 -16.28
N PHE A 54 5.16 -2.18 -16.33
CA PHE A 54 4.63 -1.09 -15.53
C PHE A 54 4.38 0.16 -16.37
N PRO A 55 3.36 0.96 -16.03
CA PRO A 55 3.14 2.24 -16.68
C PRO A 55 4.31 3.20 -16.40
N MET A 56 4.65 4.02 -17.38
CA MET A 56 5.78 4.96 -17.28
C MET A 56 5.63 5.92 -16.10
N GLY A 57 4.42 6.34 -15.78
CA GLY A 57 4.16 7.19 -14.61
C GLY A 57 4.61 6.59 -13.28
N LEU A 58 4.57 5.27 -13.11
CA LEU A 58 5.11 4.59 -11.93
C LEU A 58 6.64 4.44 -12.00
N ILE A 59 7.17 4.11 -13.18
CA ILE A 59 8.62 3.98 -13.40
C ILE A 59 9.33 5.31 -13.10
N MET A 60 8.77 6.43 -13.58
CA MET A 60 9.32 7.76 -13.32
C MET A 60 9.28 8.15 -11.83
N GLN A 61 8.28 7.67 -11.07
CA GLN A 61 8.28 7.85 -9.61
C GLN A 61 9.39 7.06 -8.92
N GLU A 62 9.65 5.83 -9.37
CA GLU A 62 10.70 4.97 -8.80
C GLU A 62 12.10 5.58 -8.96
N VAL A 63 12.36 6.24 -10.08
CA VAL A 63 13.66 6.90 -10.35
C VAL A 63 13.70 8.35 -9.92
N SER A 64 12.63 8.91 -9.39
CA SER A 64 12.55 10.32 -9.00
C SER A 64 13.47 10.63 -7.84
N THR A 65 14.10 11.81 -7.90
CA THR A 65 14.87 12.41 -6.81
C THR A 65 14.08 13.48 -6.04
N GLU A 66 12.87 13.78 -6.50
CA GLU A 66 11.99 14.73 -5.82
C GLU A 66 11.56 14.18 -4.46
N ARG A 67 11.66 15.03 -3.42
CA ARG A 67 11.30 14.63 -2.05
C ARG A 67 9.82 14.35 -1.87
N GLU A 68 8.98 15.11 -2.55
CA GLU A 68 7.54 14.97 -2.51
C GLU A 68 6.99 14.78 -3.91
N ILE A 69 6.21 13.72 -4.08
CA ILE A 69 5.55 13.39 -5.34
C ILE A 69 4.06 13.62 -5.13
N GLU A 70 3.45 14.51 -5.91
CA GLU A 70 2.05 14.85 -5.77
C GLU A 70 1.16 13.61 -5.96
N ILE A 71 0.18 13.45 -5.06
CA ILE A 71 -0.86 12.43 -5.20
C ILE A 71 -1.94 12.99 -6.14
N PRO A 72 -2.20 12.35 -7.29
CA PRO A 72 -3.23 12.79 -8.22
C PRO A 72 -4.59 12.96 -7.55
N GLU A 73 -5.34 13.99 -7.93
CA GLU A 73 -6.62 14.30 -7.30
C GLU A 73 -7.62 13.12 -7.34
N PRO A 74 -7.79 12.38 -8.46
CA PRO A 74 -8.68 11.22 -8.48
C PRO A 74 -8.29 10.14 -7.46
N VAL A 75 -7.00 9.97 -7.20
CA VAL A 75 -6.49 9.04 -6.17
C VAL A 75 -6.82 9.56 -4.78
N ARG A 76 -6.62 10.86 -4.52
CA ARG A 76 -6.96 11.50 -3.23
C ARG A 76 -8.45 11.37 -2.91
N GLU A 77 -9.33 11.61 -3.90
CA GLU A 77 -10.78 11.48 -3.73
C GLU A 77 -11.18 10.05 -3.32
N ILE A 78 -10.55 9.04 -3.92
CA ILE A 78 -10.78 7.64 -3.53
C ILE A 78 -10.27 7.37 -2.12
N TYR A 79 -9.09 7.90 -1.75
CA TYR A 79 -8.52 7.72 -0.42
C TYR A 79 -9.41 8.27 0.70
N LYS A 80 -10.19 9.33 0.48
CA LYS A 80 -11.12 9.88 1.47
C LYS A 80 -12.13 8.87 2.00
N GLN A 81 -12.39 7.77 1.29
CA GLN A 81 -13.32 6.72 1.74
C GLN A 81 -12.83 6.00 3.01
N TRP A 82 -11.52 5.95 3.29
CA TRP A 82 -10.97 5.29 4.48
C TRP A 82 -9.79 6.02 5.13
N ARG A 83 -9.30 7.09 4.54
CA ARG A 83 -8.17 7.87 5.08
C ARG A 83 -8.65 9.27 5.49
N PRO A 84 -8.08 9.82 6.55
CA PRO A 84 -7.01 9.29 7.40
C PRO A 84 -7.46 8.07 8.22
N SER A 85 -6.66 6.98 8.17
CA SER A 85 -6.94 5.80 9.00
C SER A 85 -6.60 6.07 10.47
N PRO A 86 -7.30 5.43 11.45
CA PRO A 86 -7.08 5.71 12.85
C PRO A 86 -5.72 5.23 13.36
N LEU A 87 -5.15 6.01 14.29
CA LEU A 87 -3.97 5.64 15.06
C LEU A 87 -4.44 5.23 16.46
N PHE A 88 -4.04 4.04 16.92
CA PHE A 88 -4.37 3.55 18.25
C PHE A 88 -3.13 3.41 19.11
N ARG A 89 -3.28 3.70 20.40
CA ARG A 89 -2.23 3.43 21.39
C ARG A 89 -2.43 2.03 22.00
N ALA A 90 -1.37 1.23 21.97
CA ALA A 90 -1.37 -0.16 22.42
C ALA A 90 -1.02 -0.29 23.91
N ARG A 91 -1.82 0.33 24.81
CA ARG A 91 -1.54 0.38 26.26
C ARG A 91 -1.40 -0.99 26.92
N ARG A 92 -2.15 -2.01 26.45
CA ARG A 92 -2.04 -3.37 26.99
C ARG A 92 -0.67 -3.99 26.66
N LEU A 93 -0.13 -3.70 25.45
CA LEU A 93 1.18 -4.14 25.05
C LEU A 93 2.27 -3.41 25.84
N GLU A 94 2.14 -2.09 26.02
CA GLU A 94 3.05 -1.29 26.87
C GLU A 94 3.16 -1.89 28.27
N LYS A 95 1.99 -2.20 28.88
CA LYS A 95 1.93 -2.83 30.22
C LYS A 95 2.53 -4.23 30.24
N TYR A 96 2.25 -5.03 29.22
CA TYR A 96 2.77 -6.40 29.12
C TYR A 96 4.31 -6.44 29.01
N LEU A 97 4.86 -5.48 28.24
CA LEU A 97 6.31 -5.36 28.03
C LEU A 97 7.01 -4.60 29.19
N ASP A 98 6.29 -4.12 30.16
CA ASP A 98 6.80 -3.28 31.26
C ASP A 98 7.74 -2.16 30.77
N THR A 99 7.30 -1.45 29.72
CA THR A 99 8.11 -0.43 29.04
C THR A 99 7.57 0.98 29.27
N PRO A 100 8.44 1.99 29.45
CA PRO A 100 8.04 3.39 29.44
C PRO A 100 7.68 3.93 28.05
N ALA A 101 8.01 3.17 26.99
CA ALA A 101 7.73 3.56 25.60
C ALA A 101 6.22 3.63 25.34
N LYS A 102 5.80 4.65 24.60
CA LYS A 102 4.42 4.75 24.09
C LYS A 102 4.36 4.05 22.73
N ILE A 103 3.60 2.96 22.65
CA ILE A 103 3.47 2.12 21.45
C ILE A 103 2.18 2.46 20.73
N TYR A 104 2.28 2.77 19.45
CA TYR A 104 1.14 3.08 18.59
C TYR A 104 1.11 2.18 17.37
N TYR A 105 -0.10 1.93 16.86
CA TYR A 105 -0.28 1.25 15.57
C TYR A 105 -1.31 1.97 14.71
N LYS A 106 -1.00 2.07 13.42
CA LYS A 106 -1.91 2.58 12.40
C LYS A 106 -2.85 1.46 11.97
N TYR A 107 -4.16 1.65 12.13
CA TYR A 107 -5.12 0.60 11.82
C TYR A 107 -5.60 0.74 10.37
N GLU A 108 -5.07 -0.10 9.49
CA GLU A 108 -5.39 -0.12 8.06
C GLU A 108 -6.58 -1.06 7.71
N GLY A 109 -7.17 -1.73 8.70
CA GLY A 109 -8.35 -2.58 8.52
C GLY A 109 -9.65 -1.84 8.17
N VAL A 110 -9.63 -0.50 8.20
CA VAL A 110 -10.76 0.36 7.78
C VAL A 110 -10.88 0.50 6.27
N SER A 111 -9.90 0.05 5.50
CA SER A 111 -9.93 0.13 4.03
C SER A 111 -10.94 -0.86 3.43
N PRO A 112 -11.39 -0.65 2.17
CA PRO A 112 -12.35 -1.54 1.51
C PRO A 112 -11.93 -3.01 1.42
N SER A 113 -10.63 -3.32 1.46
CA SER A 113 -10.12 -4.69 1.47
C SER A 113 -9.61 -5.16 2.83
N GLY A 114 -9.83 -4.39 3.90
CA GLY A 114 -9.39 -4.71 5.25
C GLY A 114 -7.87 -4.71 5.46
N SER A 115 -7.10 -4.02 4.60
CA SER A 115 -5.64 -3.98 4.65
C SER A 115 -5.07 -2.64 4.15
N HIS A 116 -3.75 -2.47 4.26
CA HIS A 116 -3.04 -1.29 3.71
C HIS A 116 -2.91 -1.31 2.17
N LYS A 117 -3.13 -2.44 1.53
CA LYS A 117 -2.86 -2.64 0.09
C LYS A 117 -3.66 -1.76 -0.87
N PRO A 118 -4.91 -1.35 -0.58
CA PRO A 118 -5.60 -0.38 -1.42
C PRO A 118 -4.87 0.96 -1.57
N ASN A 119 -4.03 1.34 -0.60
CA ASN A 119 -3.27 2.58 -0.68
C ASN A 119 -2.30 2.60 -1.88
N THR A 120 -1.72 1.46 -2.24
CA THR A 120 -0.89 1.37 -3.45
C THR A 120 -1.67 0.91 -4.68
N ALA A 121 -2.65 0.00 -4.51
CA ALA A 121 -3.42 -0.53 -5.63
C ALA A 121 -4.19 0.56 -6.38
N VAL A 122 -4.78 1.53 -5.67
CA VAL A 122 -5.52 2.65 -6.29
C VAL A 122 -4.59 3.52 -7.13
N ALA A 123 -3.41 3.86 -6.63
CA ALA A 123 -2.43 4.64 -7.39
C ALA A 123 -1.93 3.87 -8.61
N GLN A 124 -1.62 2.60 -8.48
CA GLN A 124 -1.18 1.77 -9.61
C GLN A 124 -2.27 1.65 -10.69
N ALA A 125 -3.52 1.43 -10.31
CA ALA A 125 -4.63 1.37 -11.26
C ALA A 125 -4.85 2.72 -11.95
N PHE A 126 -4.72 3.84 -11.22
CA PHE A 126 -4.81 5.18 -11.79
C PHE A 126 -3.79 5.39 -12.91
N TYR A 127 -2.50 5.15 -12.66
CA TYR A 127 -1.45 5.36 -13.67
C TYR A 127 -1.59 4.42 -14.88
N ASN A 128 -2.03 3.18 -14.65
CA ASN A 128 -2.37 2.28 -15.75
C ASN A 128 -3.53 2.83 -16.59
N LYS A 129 -4.55 3.41 -15.96
CA LYS A 129 -5.68 4.02 -16.67
C LYS A 129 -5.25 5.21 -17.49
N GLU A 130 -4.41 6.09 -16.96
CA GLU A 130 -3.89 7.27 -17.65
C GLU A 130 -3.12 6.91 -18.93
N GLU A 131 -2.40 5.80 -18.91
CA GLU A 131 -1.68 5.28 -20.09
C GLU A 131 -2.53 4.38 -21.01
N GLY A 132 -3.83 4.29 -20.74
CA GLY A 132 -4.78 3.58 -21.61
C GLY A 132 -4.77 2.07 -21.48
N THR A 133 -4.17 1.51 -20.44
CA THR A 133 -4.19 0.08 -20.13
C THR A 133 -5.62 -0.40 -20.00
N LYS A 134 -5.99 -1.44 -20.77
CA LYS A 134 -7.34 -2.02 -20.76
C LYS A 134 -7.48 -3.15 -19.77
N LYS A 135 -6.39 -3.88 -19.54
CA LYS A 135 -6.37 -5.07 -18.70
C LYS A 135 -5.06 -5.17 -17.93
N ILE A 136 -5.16 -5.54 -16.66
CA ILE A 136 -4.03 -5.83 -15.79
C ILE A 136 -4.10 -7.29 -15.41
N THR A 137 -2.94 -7.94 -15.32
CA THR A 137 -2.80 -9.28 -14.74
C THR A 137 -1.93 -9.18 -13.49
N THR A 138 -2.27 -9.95 -12.48
CA THR A 138 -1.48 -9.99 -11.25
C THR A 138 -1.51 -11.36 -10.60
N GLU A 139 -0.53 -11.60 -9.75
CA GLU A 139 -0.48 -12.74 -8.84
C GLU A 139 -0.93 -12.30 -7.45
N THR A 140 -1.50 -13.21 -6.67
CA THR A 140 -1.78 -13.01 -5.25
C THR A 140 -1.61 -14.33 -4.48
N GLY A 141 -0.97 -14.26 -3.32
CA GLY A 141 -0.85 -15.40 -2.42
C GLY A 141 -2.18 -15.69 -1.71
N ALA A 142 -2.40 -15.07 -0.55
CA ALA A 142 -3.61 -15.27 0.28
C ALA A 142 -4.84 -14.43 -0.16
N GLY A 143 -4.78 -13.73 -1.29
CA GLY A 143 -5.90 -12.99 -1.87
C GLY A 143 -5.96 -11.50 -1.52
N GLN A 144 -5.25 -11.01 -0.54
CA GLN A 144 -5.34 -9.60 -0.11
C GLN A 144 -4.94 -8.60 -1.21
N TRP A 145 -3.88 -8.90 -1.96
CA TRP A 145 -3.46 -8.06 -3.07
C TRP A 145 -4.47 -8.11 -4.22
N GLY A 146 -4.89 -9.31 -4.62
CA GLY A 146 -5.92 -9.49 -5.65
C GLY A 146 -7.21 -8.73 -5.33
N THR A 147 -7.70 -8.82 -4.09
CA THR A 147 -8.89 -8.07 -3.64
C THR A 147 -8.69 -6.56 -3.72
N SER A 148 -7.52 -6.07 -3.31
CA SER A 148 -7.22 -4.63 -3.34
C SER A 148 -7.11 -4.10 -4.76
N LEU A 149 -6.47 -4.85 -5.65
CA LEU A 149 -6.33 -4.46 -7.05
C LEU A 149 -7.66 -4.59 -7.80
N ALA A 150 -8.50 -5.59 -7.48
CA ALA A 150 -9.84 -5.73 -8.05
C ALA A 150 -10.72 -4.53 -7.69
N PHE A 151 -10.68 -4.07 -6.43
CA PHE A 151 -11.36 -2.84 -6.01
C PHE A 151 -10.87 -1.64 -6.84
N ALA A 152 -9.57 -1.44 -6.94
CA ALA A 152 -8.99 -0.32 -7.66
C ALA A 152 -9.29 -0.37 -9.17
N CYS A 153 -9.12 -1.50 -9.82
CA CYS A 153 -9.42 -1.70 -11.24
C CYS A 153 -10.90 -1.44 -11.55
N LYS A 154 -11.80 -1.86 -10.66
CA LYS A 154 -13.24 -1.58 -10.83
C LYS A 154 -13.55 -0.09 -10.83
N LEU A 155 -12.90 0.69 -9.96
CA LEU A 155 -13.09 2.15 -9.91
C LEU A 155 -12.64 2.85 -11.19
N PHE A 156 -11.56 2.37 -11.82
CA PHE A 156 -11.00 2.96 -13.03
C PHE A 156 -11.45 2.29 -14.34
N GLY A 157 -12.31 1.28 -14.26
CA GLY A 157 -12.85 0.59 -15.44
C GLY A 157 -11.79 -0.23 -16.20
N ILE A 158 -10.86 -0.85 -15.47
CA ILE A 158 -9.82 -1.71 -16.01
C ILE A 158 -10.20 -3.18 -15.76
N GLU A 159 -10.05 -4.04 -16.77
CA GLU A 159 -10.19 -5.48 -16.59
C GLU A 159 -9.03 -6.04 -15.77
N LEU A 160 -9.32 -7.07 -14.96
CA LEU A 160 -8.31 -7.69 -14.10
C LEU A 160 -8.39 -9.22 -14.14
N ASP A 161 -7.25 -9.85 -14.37
CA ASP A 161 -7.05 -11.28 -14.12
C ASP A 161 -6.17 -11.47 -12.89
N VAL A 162 -6.66 -12.26 -11.93
CA VAL A 162 -5.93 -12.55 -10.69
C VAL A 162 -5.57 -14.04 -10.65
N TYR A 163 -4.29 -14.33 -10.58
CA TYR A 163 -3.76 -15.67 -10.45
C TYR A 163 -3.40 -15.98 -9.00
N MET A 164 -4.00 -17.02 -8.43
CA MET A 164 -3.68 -17.45 -7.06
C MET A 164 -2.41 -18.30 -7.06
N ALA A 165 -1.51 -18.03 -6.13
CA ALA A 165 -0.32 -18.86 -5.94
C ALA A 165 -0.69 -20.30 -5.58
N VAL A 166 0.00 -21.28 -6.18
CA VAL A 166 -0.29 -22.72 -6.01
C VAL A 166 -0.30 -23.14 -4.54
N SER A 167 0.57 -22.55 -3.72
CA SER A 167 0.65 -22.83 -2.28
C SER A 167 -0.65 -22.52 -1.51
N TYR A 168 -1.57 -21.74 -2.08
CA TYR A 168 -2.83 -21.36 -1.45
C TYR A 168 -4.07 -21.93 -2.14
N THR A 169 -3.99 -22.33 -3.40
CA THR A 169 -5.16 -22.75 -4.20
C THR A 169 -5.82 -24.04 -3.69
N HIS A 170 -5.09 -24.89 -2.99
CA HIS A 170 -5.58 -26.14 -2.42
C HIS A 170 -5.94 -26.08 -0.94
N LEU A 171 -5.74 -24.92 -0.28
CA LEU A 171 -6.08 -24.76 1.13
C LEU A 171 -7.60 -24.72 1.33
N THR A 172 -8.06 -25.57 2.25
CA THR A 172 -9.46 -25.62 2.69
C THR A 172 -9.56 -25.21 4.14
N LEU A 173 -10.76 -24.86 4.60
CA LEU A 173 -11.00 -24.50 6.01
C LEU A 173 -10.48 -25.57 7.00
N PRO A 174 -10.71 -26.88 6.81
CA PRO A 174 -10.14 -27.89 7.69
C PRO A 174 -8.61 -27.89 7.72
N THR A 175 -7.96 -27.63 6.60
CA THR A 175 -6.49 -27.55 6.51
C THR A 175 -5.94 -26.34 7.27
N ILE A 176 -6.64 -25.21 7.21
CA ILE A 176 -6.27 -23.97 7.92
C ILE A 176 -6.37 -24.16 9.43
N LEU A 177 -7.33 -24.94 9.92
CA LEU A 177 -7.53 -25.21 11.34
C LEU A 177 -6.51 -26.20 11.94
N LEU A 178 -5.78 -26.92 11.09
CA LEU A 178 -4.76 -27.90 11.51
C LEU A 178 -3.33 -27.31 11.56
N VAL A 179 -3.16 -26.07 11.15
CA VAL A 179 -1.91 -25.32 11.20
C VAL A 179 -1.98 -24.26 12.29
#